data_49a92ca7344b3d939ed1d539bb81ed6c
#
_entry.id   49a92ca7344b3d939ed1d539bb81ed6c
#
_cell.length_a   1.000
_cell.length_b   1.000
_cell.length_c   1.000
_cell.angle_alpha   90.00
_cell.angle_beta   90.00
_cell.angle_gamma   90.00
#
_symmetry.space_group_name_H-M   'P 1'
#
loop_
_entity.id
_entity.type
_entity.pdbx_description
1 polymer ?
#
loop_
_entity_poly.entity_id
_entity_poly.type
_entity_poly.pdbx_seq_one_letter_code
_entity_poly.pdbx_strand_id
1 'polypeptide(L)'
;LEFRRVLFRSINSDGLGYIYIPSIGCRLPMVQGNDNDYYLTHTFDKQSSANGCLFEDSRINSGLSSNHVIIYGHNMRNGAMFGKLKSYENSSFYNGSGNNVFYIYTGNVIKQYKIFSCYISEAVSDTYTFNFPSLASMQSYAADMKAKSLYDTGVDISSASQVVTLSTCTDNGEKRFIVHGMYIGEASLE
;
A
#
# COMPACT_ATOMS: atom_id res chain seq x y z
N LEU A 1 -9.46 22.76 1.94
CA LEU A 1 -9.16 21.32 1.77
C LEU A 1 -9.90 20.71 0.57
N GLU A 2 -11.15 21.05 0.37
CA GLU A 2 -11.93 20.68 -0.83
C GLU A 2 -11.24 21.16 -2.11
N PHE A 3 -10.64 22.34 -2.08
CA PHE A 3 -9.86 22.90 -3.19
C PHE A 3 -8.64 22.03 -3.56
N ARG A 4 -7.97 21.42 -2.60
CA ARG A 4 -6.85 20.49 -2.87
C ARG A 4 -7.29 19.19 -3.52
N ARG A 5 -8.45 18.66 -3.11
CA ARG A 5 -9.04 17.45 -3.71
C ARG A 5 -9.47 17.70 -5.16
N VAL A 6 -10.14 18.83 -5.40
CA VAL A 6 -10.57 19.24 -6.76
C VAL A 6 -9.33 19.43 -7.65
N LEU A 7 -8.30 20.11 -7.16
CA LEU A 7 -7.06 20.33 -7.91
C LEU A 7 -6.33 19.01 -8.21
N PHE A 8 -6.29 18.07 -7.26
CA PHE A 8 -5.64 16.78 -7.43
C PHE A 8 -6.31 15.94 -8.52
N ARG A 9 -7.65 15.83 -8.49
CA ARG A 9 -8.42 15.11 -9.51
C ARG A 9 -8.56 15.86 -10.83
N SER A 10 -8.39 17.16 -10.85
CA SER A 10 -8.38 17.93 -12.09
C SER A 10 -7.08 17.70 -12.89
N ILE A 11 -5.97 17.36 -12.23
CA ILE A 11 -4.72 16.97 -12.89
C ILE A 11 -4.83 15.55 -13.44
N ASN A 12 -5.38 14.62 -12.63
CA ASN A 12 -5.58 13.24 -13.06
C ASN A 12 -6.85 12.67 -12.41
N SER A 13 -7.85 12.32 -13.24
CA SER A 13 -9.10 11.69 -12.80
C SER A 13 -8.89 10.34 -12.11
N ASP A 14 -7.80 9.63 -12.42
CA ASP A 14 -7.44 8.34 -11.83
C ASP A 14 -6.87 8.48 -10.40
N GLY A 15 -6.68 9.72 -9.93
CA GLY A 15 -6.14 10.02 -8.62
C GLY A 15 -7.02 9.52 -7.47
N LEU A 16 -6.45 8.70 -6.58
CA LEU A 16 -7.12 8.13 -5.40
C LEU A 16 -6.82 8.93 -4.12
N GLY A 17 -5.58 9.34 -3.95
CA GLY A 17 -5.10 10.00 -2.74
C GLY A 17 -3.58 9.95 -2.61
N TYR A 18 -3.09 10.11 -1.40
CA TYR A 18 -1.66 10.09 -1.06
C TYR A 18 -1.35 9.02 -0.02
N ILE A 19 -0.25 8.31 -0.20
CA ILE A 19 0.34 7.49 0.85
C ILE A 19 1.49 8.23 1.52
N TYR A 20 1.60 8.09 2.84
CA TYR A 20 2.71 8.60 3.63
C TYR A 20 3.25 7.51 4.56
N ILE A 21 4.49 7.09 4.34
CA ILE A 21 5.23 6.12 5.15
C ILE A 21 6.42 6.86 5.75
N PRO A 22 6.28 7.41 6.99
CA PRO A 22 7.28 8.29 7.61
C PRO A 22 8.67 7.68 7.67
N SER A 23 8.76 6.42 8.11
CA SER A 23 10.00 5.68 8.36
C SER A 23 10.93 5.57 7.15
N ILE A 24 10.39 5.57 5.95
CA ILE A 24 11.15 5.49 4.69
C ILE A 24 11.11 6.78 3.87
N GLY A 25 10.43 7.81 4.38
CA GLY A 25 10.26 9.11 3.70
C GLY A 25 9.42 9.02 2.43
N CYS A 26 8.60 7.99 2.25
CA CYS A 26 7.70 7.86 1.11
C CYS A 26 6.48 8.76 1.32
N ARG A 27 6.28 9.72 0.41
CA ARG A 27 5.10 10.61 0.37
C ARG A 27 4.72 10.82 -1.09
N LEU A 28 3.83 9.98 -1.60
CA LEU A 28 3.55 9.89 -3.03
C LEU A 28 2.05 9.82 -3.33
N PRO A 29 1.61 10.36 -4.48
CA PRO A 29 0.27 10.17 -4.98
C PRO A 29 0.03 8.71 -5.36
N MET A 30 -1.23 8.29 -5.26
CA MET A 30 -1.70 7.00 -5.71
C MET A 30 -2.80 7.18 -6.74
N VAL A 31 -2.80 6.33 -7.74
CA VAL A 31 -3.78 6.30 -8.83
C VAL A 31 -4.41 4.90 -8.96
N GLN A 32 -5.51 4.81 -9.70
CA GLN A 32 -6.02 3.52 -10.20
C GLN A 32 -6.33 3.68 -11.68
N GLY A 33 -5.61 2.93 -12.51
CA GLY A 33 -5.83 2.87 -13.95
C GLY A 33 -6.84 1.79 -14.33
N ASN A 34 -7.04 1.62 -15.63
CA ASN A 34 -7.87 0.55 -16.19
C ASN A 34 -7.13 -0.81 -16.26
N ASP A 35 -5.82 -0.80 -16.04
CA ASP A 35 -4.93 -1.96 -16.05
C ASP A 35 -3.83 -1.79 -15.01
N ASN A 36 -2.99 -2.82 -14.84
CA ASN A 36 -1.85 -2.81 -13.93
C ASN A 36 -0.50 -2.51 -14.62
N ASP A 37 -0.52 -2.03 -15.87
CA ASP A 37 0.68 -1.83 -16.69
C ASP A 37 0.97 -0.34 -16.97
N TYR A 38 -0.07 0.46 -17.23
CA TYR A 38 0.08 1.87 -17.64
C TYR A 38 0.94 2.67 -16.67
N TYR A 39 0.64 2.61 -15.36
CA TYR A 39 1.34 3.37 -14.34
C TYR A 39 2.71 2.80 -13.92
N LEU A 40 3.13 1.69 -14.51
CA LEU A 40 4.52 1.23 -14.41
C LEU A 40 5.48 2.19 -15.13
N THR A 41 5.00 2.89 -16.16
CA THR A 41 5.82 3.75 -17.01
C THR A 41 5.28 5.17 -17.19
N HIS A 42 4.27 5.56 -16.38
CA HIS A 42 3.68 6.90 -16.42
C HIS A 42 3.57 7.49 -15.02
N THR A 43 3.91 8.78 -14.90
CA THR A 43 3.76 9.56 -13.67
C THR A 43 2.30 9.87 -13.36
N PHE A 44 2.06 10.50 -12.21
CA PHE A 44 0.72 10.97 -11.80
C PHE A 44 0.07 11.90 -12.85
N ASP A 45 0.83 12.75 -13.50
CA ASP A 45 0.39 13.66 -14.56
C ASP A 45 0.43 13.03 -15.97
N LYS A 46 0.48 11.69 -16.02
CA LYS A 46 0.43 10.87 -17.24
C LYS A 46 1.60 11.12 -18.22
N GLN A 47 2.72 11.62 -17.73
CA GLN A 47 3.93 11.75 -18.51
C GLN A 47 4.73 10.43 -18.49
N SER A 48 5.39 10.09 -19.60
CA SER A 48 6.25 8.90 -19.65
C SER A 48 7.44 9.04 -18.69
N SER A 49 7.65 8.04 -17.86
CA SER A 49 8.74 8.01 -16.87
C SER A 49 9.01 6.58 -16.41
N ALA A 50 10.27 6.19 -16.36
CA ALA A 50 10.68 4.90 -15.81
C ALA A 50 10.38 4.74 -14.31
N ASN A 51 10.10 5.81 -13.58
CA ASN A 51 9.72 5.77 -12.18
C ASN A 51 8.28 5.31 -11.98
N GLY A 52 7.42 5.50 -12.98
CA GLY A 52 5.99 5.23 -12.87
C GLY A 52 5.29 6.09 -11.81
N CYS A 53 4.18 5.58 -11.31
CA CYS A 53 3.43 6.10 -10.17
C CYS A 53 3.07 4.95 -9.23
N LEU A 54 2.71 5.22 -7.98
CA LEU A 54 2.07 4.22 -7.14
C LEU A 54 0.64 4.00 -7.61
N PHE A 55 0.23 2.75 -7.77
CA PHE A 55 -1.11 2.46 -8.27
C PHE A 55 -1.77 1.30 -7.54
N GLU A 56 -3.09 1.42 -7.39
CA GLU A 56 -3.95 0.37 -6.87
C GLU A 56 -4.24 -0.66 -7.95
N ASP A 57 -4.36 -1.92 -7.54
CA ASP A 57 -4.74 -3.01 -8.45
C ASP A 57 -6.07 -2.68 -9.17
N SER A 58 -6.04 -2.68 -10.50
CA SER A 58 -7.17 -2.28 -11.35
C SER A 58 -8.40 -3.20 -11.20
N ARG A 59 -8.23 -4.40 -10.64
CA ARG A 59 -9.30 -5.36 -10.40
C ARG A 59 -10.11 -5.07 -9.14
N ILE A 60 -9.69 -4.10 -8.31
CA ILE A 60 -10.37 -3.69 -7.08
C ILE A 60 -11.43 -2.63 -7.43
N ASN A 61 -12.70 -3.04 -7.49
CA ASN A 61 -13.78 -2.16 -7.97
C ASN A 61 -14.19 -1.06 -6.99
N SER A 62 -13.92 -1.22 -5.69
CA SER A 62 -14.31 -0.26 -4.64
C SER A 62 -13.20 0.73 -4.28
N GLY A 63 -12.06 0.69 -4.99
CA GLY A 63 -10.89 1.50 -4.72
C GLY A 63 -10.47 1.41 -3.25
N LEU A 64 -9.96 2.50 -2.68
CA LEU A 64 -9.51 2.57 -1.28
C LEU A 64 -10.61 2.31 -0.22
N SER A 65 -11.85 2.03 -0.62
CA SER A 65 -12.95 1.59 0.27
C SER A 65 -13.08 0.07 0.36
N SER A 66 -12.33 -0.68 -0.46
CA SER A 66 -12.30 -2.14 -0.37
C SER A 66 -11.80 -2.61 1.00
N ASN A 67 -12.25 -3.78 1.44
CA ASN A 67 -11.71 -4.41 2.65
C ASN A 67 -10.27 -4.93 2.47
N HIS A 68 -9.81 -5.09 1.23
CA HIS A 68 -8.41 -5.31 0.89
C HIS A 68 -7.99 -4.43 -0.30
N VAL A 69 -6.99 -3.60 -0.09
CA VAL A 69 -6.40 -2.68 -1.05
C VAL A 69 -4.98 -3.14 -1.36
N ILE A 70 -4.61 -3.20 -2.62
CA ILE A 70 -3.26 -3.60 -3.06
C ILE A 70 -2.64 -2.44 -3.83
N ILE A 71 -1.54 -1.92 -3.32
CA ILE A 71 -0.79 -0.80 -3.91
C ILE A 71 0.55 -1.30 -4.41
N TYR A 72 0.80 -1.07 -5.68
CA TYR A 72 2.05 -1.39 -6.35
C TYR A 72 2.96 -0.16 -6.46
N GLY A 73 4.26 -0.38 -6.40
CA GLY A 73 5.27 0.64 -6.66
C GLY A 73 6.62 0.04 -7.02
N HIS A 74 7.36 0.72 -7.87
CA HIS A 74 8.70 0.27 -8.27
C HIS A 74 9.70 0.23 -7.12
N ASN A 75 10.59 -0.76 -7.14
CA ASN A 75 11.78 -0.83 -6.30
C ASN A 75 12.93 -0.04 -6.95
N MET A 76 12.92 1.28 -6.79
CA MET A 76 13.93 2.14 -7.40
C MET A 76 15.25 2.10 -6.59
N ARG A 77 16.38 1.90 -7.28
CA ARG A 77 17.73 1.88 -6.66
C ARG A 77 18.09 3.17 -5.94
N ASN A 78 17.57 4.32 -6.39
CA ASN A 78 17.76 5.62 -5.74
C ASN A 78 16.85 5.81 -4.51
N GLY A 79 16.05 4.81 -4.13
CA GLY A 79 15.14 4.86 -3.00
C GLY A 79 13.82 5.58 -3.26
N ALA A 80 13.53 5.99 -4.50
CA ALA A 80 12.23 6.54 -4.88
C ALA A 80 11.16 5.43 -4.95
N MET A 81 9.91 5.83 -5.06
CA MET A 81 8.74 4.94 -5.04
C MET A 81 8.78 4.04 -3.80
N PHE A 82 8.73 2.73 -3.96
CA PHE A 82 8.89 1.76 -2.87
C PHE A 82 10.33 1.23 -2.72
N GLY A 83 11.32 1.94 -3.26
CA GLY A 83 12.72 1.51 -3.24
C GLY A 83 13.31 1.29 -1.83
N LYS A 84 12.74 1.94 -0.80
CA LYS A 84 13.14 1.74 0.60
C LYS A 84 12.20 0.80 1.38
N LEU A 85 11.18 0.24 0.76
CA LEU A 85 10.22 -0.63 1.45
C LEU A 85 10.91 -1.86 2.05
N LYS A 86 11.96 -2.37 1.40
CA LYS A 86 12.79 -3.47 1.90
C LYS A 86 13.48 -3.21 3.24
N SER A 87 13.52 -1.98 3.75
CA SER A 87 14.02 -1.69 5.10
C SER A 87 13.25 -2.46 6.18
N TYR A 88 12.00 -2.79 5.92
CA TYR A 88 11.16 -3.62 6.80
C TYR A 88 11.55 -5.10 6.84
N GLU A 89 12.49 -5.55 6.02
CA GLU A 89 13.11 -6.87 6.15
C GLU A 89 13.85 -7.04 7.50
N ASN A 90 14.28 -5.90 8.08
CA ASN A 90 14.97 -5.85 9.36
C ASN A 90 13.98 -5.53 10.50
N SER A 91 13.80 -6.48 11.43
CA SER A 91 12.95 -6.30 12.61
C SER A 91 13.37 -5.12 13.50
N SER A 92 14.67 -4.81 13.57
CA SER A 92 15.17 -3.65 14.32
C SER A 92 14.69 -2.34 13.69
N PHE A 93 14.60 -2.27 12.36
CA PHE A 93 14.01 -1.12 11.68
C PHE A 93 12.52 -1.00 11.99
N TYR A 94 11.76 -2.08 11.89
CA TYR A 94 10.32 -2.11 12.21
C TYR A 94 10.06 -1.65 13.66
N ASN A 95 10.88 -2.10 14.61
CA ASN A 95 10.74 -1.79 16.04
C ASN A 95 11.21 -0.36 16.41
N GLY A 96 11.77 0.40 15.46
CA GLY A 96 12.08 1.82 15.65
C GLY A 96 10.81 2.63 15.94
N SER A 97 10.96 3.69 16.73
CA SER A 97 9.84 4.53 17.15
C SER A 97 9.07 5.09 15.95
N GLY A 98 7.78 4.76 15.84
CA GLY A 98 6.90 5.23 14.76
C GLY A 98 7.09 4.54 13.42
N ASN A 99 8.00 3.55 13.30
CA ASN A 99 8.30 2.91 12.02
C ASN A 99 7.22 1.91 11.57
N ASN A 100 6.37 1.48 12.47
CA ASN A 100 5.38 0.43 12.24
C ASN A 100 4.00 0.93 11.79
N VAL A 101 3.91 2.16 11.29
CA VAL A 101 2.67 2.78 10.80
C VAL A 101 2.89 3.49 9.47
N PHE A 102 1.82 3.56 8.69
CA PHE A 102 1.72 4.44 7.53
C PHE A 102 0.31 5.03 7.43
N TYR A 103 0.16 6.00 6.56
CA TYR A 103 -1.07 6.79 6.42
C TYR A 103 -1.50 6.86 4.96
N ILE A 104 -2.82 6.85 4.74
CA ILE A 104 -3.44 7.12 3.45
C ILE A 104 -4.36 8.33 3.59
N TYR A 105 -4.12 9.33 2.77
CA TYR A 105 -4.89 10.57 2.70
C TYR A 105 -5.88 10.47 1.56
N THR A 106 -7.18 10.53 1.85
CA THR A 106 -8.26 10.49 0.86
C THR A 106 -9.24 11.63 1.10
N GLY A 107 -9.28 12.60 0.20
CA GLY A 107 -10.15 13.77 0.39
C GLY A 107 -9.81 14.48 1.71
N ASN A 108 -10.76 14.49 2.65
CA ASN A 108 -10.63 15.13 3.96
C ASN A 108 -10.32 14.14 5.09
N VAL A 109 -9.94 12.90 4.78
CA VAL A 109 -9.70 11.86 5.78
C VAL A 109 -8.27 11.38 5.70
N ILE A 110 -7.65 11.21 6.86
CA ILE A 110 -6.37 10.51 7.04
C ILE A 110 -6.68 9.18 7.70
N LYS A 111 -6.46 8.08 6.98
CA LYS A 111 -6.53 6.73 7.54
C LYS A 111 -5.15 6.30 8.01
N GLN A 112 -5.07 5.73 9.21
CA GLN A 112 -3.86 5.18 9.79
C GLN A 112 -3.88 3.66 9.72
N TYR A 113 -2.74 3.09 9.33
CA TYR A 113 -2.54 1.65 9.21
C TYR A 113 -1.36 1.20 10.06
N LYS A 114 -1.55 0.10 10.80
CA LYS A 114 -0.50 -0.58 11.57
C LYS A 114 0.06 -1.72 10.74
N ILE A 115 1.37 -1.71 10.52
CA ILE A 115 2.06 -2.80 9.81
C ILE A 115 2.04 -4.05 10.69
N PHE A 116 1.48 -5.15 10.18
CA PHE A 116 1.37 -6.40 10.93
C PHE A 116 2.14 -7.57 10.28
N SER A 117 2.59 -7.43 9.04
CA SER A 117 3.33 -8.48 8.35
C SER A 117 4.22 -7.91 7.25
N CYS A 118 5.39 -8.51 7.06
CA CYS A 118 6.24 -8.28 5.88
C CYS A 118 7.00 -9.55 5.51
N TYR A 119 7.09 -9.86 4.20
CA TYR A 119 7.73 -11.07 3.70
C TYR A 119 8.04 -10.95 2.20
N ILE A 120 8.72 -11.97 1.65
CA ILE A 120 8.95 -12.13 0.21
C ILE A 120 7.92 -13.10 -0.35
N SER A 121 7.23 -12.70 -1.41
CA SER A 121 6.20 -13.49 -2.10
C SER A 121 6.57 -13.73 -3.56
N GLU A 122 6.01 -14.79 -4.13
CA GLU A 122 5.96 -14.94 -5.59
C GLU A 122 5.05 -13.85 -6.21
N ALA A 123 5.30 -13.54 -7.49
CA ALA A 123 4.51 -12.54 -8.22
C ALA A 123 3.04 -12.96 -8.39
N VAL A 124 2.77 -14.28 -8.39
CA VAL A 124 1.43 -14.84 -8.40
C VAL A 124 1.29 -15.71 -7.14
N SER A 125 0.43 -15.30 -6.22
CA SER A 125 0.24 -15.97 -4.93
C SER A 125 -1.08 -15.55 -4.30
N ASP A 126 -1.45 -16.21 -3.21
CA ASP A 126 -2.59 -15.87 -2.36
C ASP A 126 -2.48 -14.48 -1.69
N THR A 127 -1.29 -13.88 -1.65
CA THR A 127 -1.06 -12.49 -1.22
C THR A 127 -1.97 -11.49 -1.95
N TYR A 128 -2.30 -11.77 -3.20
CA TYR A 128 -3.10 -10.91 -4.08
C TYR A 128 -4.57 -11.28 -4.14
N THR A 129 -5.07 -12.00 -3.12
CA THR A 129 -6.50 -12.30 -2.97
C THR A 129 -7.26 -11.03 -2.58
N PHE A 130 -8.31 -10.71 -3.28
CA PHE A 130 -9.22 -9.59 -3.00
C PHE A 130 -10.67 -10.06 -3.20
N ASN A 131 -11.65 -9.21 -2.91
CA ASN A 131 -13.09 -9.53 -2.98
C ASN A 131 -13.50 -10.65 -2.01
N PHE A 132 -13.26 -10.43 -0.72
CA PHE A 132 -13.69 -11.38 0.32
C PHE A 132 -15.20 -11.36 0.48
N PRO A 133 -15.85 -12.54 0.56
CA PRO A 133 -17.31 -12.63 0.71
C PRO A 133 -17.81 -12.18 2.10
N SER A 134 -16.93 -12.11 3.09
CA SER A 134 -17.26 -11.69 4.45
C SER A 134 -16.05 -11.06 5.16
N LEU A 135 -16.33 -10.33 6.24
CA LEU A 135 -15.27 -9.82 7.12
C LEU A 135 -14.45 -10.98 7.72
N ALA A 136 -15.10 -12.07 8.12
CA ALA A 136 -14.42 -13.23 8.68
C ALA A 136 -13.42 -13.86 7.68
N SER A 137 -13.78 -13.94 6.38
CA SER A 137 -12.86 -14.48 5.37
C SER A 137 -11.65 -13.55 5.14
N MET A 138 -11.85 -12.24 5.22
CA MET A 138 -10.74 -11.26 5.17
C MET A 138 -9.85 -11.36 6.41
N GLN A 139 -10.43 -11.55 7.60
CA GLN A 139 -9.66 -11.74 8.84
C GLN A 139 -8.87 -13.06 8.82
N SER A 140 -9.43 -14.14 8.26
CA SER A 140 -8.70 -15.39 8.03
C SER A 140 -7.51 -15.17 7.10
N TYR A 141 -7.72 -14.47 5.99
CA TYR A 141 -6.63 -14.08 5.08
C TYR A 141 -5.56 -13.27 5.82
N ALA A 142 -5.94 -12.27 6.63
CA ALA A 142 -4.97 -11.47 7.39
C ALA A 142 -4.15 -12.33 8.37
N ALA A 143 -4.76 -13.35 8.99
CA ALA A 143 -4.05 -14.30 9.84
C ALA A 143 -3.03 -15.14 9.05
N ASP A 144 -3.39 -15.61 7.86
CA ASP A 144 -2.49 -16.35 6.98
C ASP A 144 -1.31 -15.46 6.54
N MET A 145 -1.57 -14.20 6.20
CA MET A 145 -0.51 -13.25 5.83
C MET A 145 0.39 -12.89 7.01
N LYS A 146 -0.16 -12.80 8.22
CA LYS A 146 0.64 -12.60 9.44
C LYS A 146 1.57 -13.81 9.70
N ALA A 147 1.10 -15.01 9.48
CA ALA A 147 1.89 -16.24 9.65
C ALA A 147 3.08 -16.33 8.68
N LYS A 148 3.03 -15.65 7.52
CA LYS A 148 4.14 -15.58 6.54
C LYS A 148 5.19 -14.55 6.90
N SER A 149 4.96 -13.68 7.90
CA SER A 149 5.86 -12.58 8.23
C SER A 149 7.26 -13.09 8.60
N LEU A 150 8.29 -12.38 8.15
CA LEU A 150 9.71 -12.68 8.46
C LEU A 150 10.00 -12.67 9.97
N TYR A 151 9.18 -11.98 10.75
CA TYR A 151 9.26 -11.91 12.21
C TYR A 151 7.87 -11.62 12.78
N ASP A 152 7.66 -11.94 14.05
CA ASP A 152 6.44 -11.55 14.75
C ASP A 152 6.44 -10.05 15.02
N THR A 153 5.42 -9.37 14.56
CA THR A 153 5.21 -7.94 14.76
C THR A 153 4.50 -7.61 16.08
N GLY A 154 3.99 -8.62 16.79
CA GLY A 154 3.19 -8.46 18.01
C GLY A 154 1.82 -7.80 17.79
N VAL A 155 1.40 -7.53 16.55
CA VAL A 155 0.14 -6.85 16.26
C VAL A 155 -1.03 -7.84 16.35
N ASP A 156 -2.04 -7.51 17.16
CA ASP A 156 -3.30 -8.21 17.16
C ASP A 156 -4.13 -7.80 15.95
N ILE A 157 -4.50 -8.77 15.11
CA ILE A 157 -5.26 -8.56 13.88
C ILE A 157 -6.72 -9.01 13.99
N SER A 158 -7.18 -9.42 15.17
CA SER A 158 -8.54 -9.95 15.38
C SER A 158 -9.63 -8.93 15.03
N SER A 159 -9.34 -7.64 15.15
CA SER A 159 -10.24 -6.54 14.83
C SER A 159 -10.03 -5.96 13.44
N ALA A 160 -9.23 -6.59 12.58
CA ALA A 160 -8.96 -6.08 11.24
C ALA A 160 -10.25 -5.93 10.43
N SER A 161 -10.54 -4.71 9.97
CA SER A 161 -11.69 -4.38 9.11
C SER A 161 -11.28 -4.02 7.69
N GLN A 162 -10.02 -3.63 7.50
CA GLN A 162 -9.40 -3.38 6.21
C GLN A 162 -7.92 -3.71 6.26
N VAL A 163 -7.41 -4.29 5.20
CA VAL A 163 -5.98 -4.55 4.97
C VAL A 163 -5.51 -3.76 3.75
N VAL A 164 -4.33 -3.17 3.86
CA VAL A 164 -3.61 -2.57 2.73
C VAL A 164 -2.31 -3.32 2.51
N THR A 165 -2.10 -3.81 1.29
CA THR A 165 -0.87 -4.46 0.85
C THR A 165 -0.04 -3.50 0.02
N LEU A 166 1.20 -3.27 0.45
CA LEU A 166 2.21 -2.56 -0.33
C LEU A 166 3.12 -3.59 -0.98
N SER A 167 3.22 -3.56 -2.29
CA SER A 167 3.96 -4.54 -3.09
C SER A 167 5.00 -3.88 -3.97
N THR A 168 6.25 -4.36 -3.89
CA THR A 168 7.34 -3.92 -4.76
C THR A 168 8.17 -5.10 -5.26
N CYS A 169 8.86 -4.93 -6.38
CA CYS A 169 9.75 -5.96 -6.91
C CYS A 169 10.95 -6.19 -6.01
N THR A 170 11.39 -7.45 -5.91
CA THR A 170 12.72 -7.80 -5.39
C THR A 170 13.59 -8.33 -6.54
N ASP A 171 14.88 -8.40 -6.30
CA ASP A 171 15.90 -9.11 -7.09
C ASP A 171 15.45 -9.46 -8.53
N ASN A 172 15.83 -8.65 -9.50
CA ASN A 172 15.52 -8.82 -10.92
C ASN A 172 14.03 -8.93 -11.31
N GLY A 173 13.09 -8.66 -10.38
CA GLY A 173 11.65 -8.63 -10.66
C GLY A 173 10.93 -9.99 -10.55
N GLU A 174 11.62 -11.06 -10.17
CA GLU A 174 11.01 -12.39 -10.05
C GLU A 174 10.07 -12.50 -8.86
N LYS A 175 10.44 -11.89 -7.72
CA LYS A 175 9.66 -11.92 -6.49
C LYS A 175 9.18 -10.52 -6.09
N ARG A 176 8.38 -10.47 -5.05
CA ARG A 176 7.81 -9.25 -4.49
C ARG A 176 8.13 -9.16 -3.01
N PHE A 177 8.55 -7.99 -2.55
CA PHE A 177 8.57 -7.66 -1.13
C PHE A 177 7.24 -7.05 -0.75
N ILE A 178 6.63 -7.62 0.27
CA ILE A 178 5.27 -7.32 0.71
C ILE A 178 5.29 -6.71 2.09
N VAL A 179 4.50 -5.67 2.30
CA VAL A 179 4.19 -5.11 3.62
C VAL A 179 2.67 -5.01 3.74
N HIS A 180 2.09 -5.63 4.77
CA HIS A 180 0.67 -5.53 5.07
C HIS A 180 0.44 -4.61 6.26
N GLY A 181 -0.49 -3.67 6.09
CA GLY A 181 -1.02 -2.84 7.16
C GLY A 181 -2.50 -3.11 7.39
N MET A 182 -2.92 -3.16 8.65
CA MET A 182 -4.33 -3.15 9.02
C MET A 182 -4.77 -1.74 9.40
N TYR A 183 -5.99 -1.38 9.06
CA TYR A 183 -6.62 -0.12 9.49
C TYR A 183 -6.76 -0.08 11.01
N ILE A 184 -6.37 1.03 11.63
CA ILE A 184 -6.45 1.22 13.08
C ILE A 184 -7.19 2.49 13.49
N GLY A 185 -7.58 3.33 12.55
CA GLY A 185 -8.33 4.55 12.83
C GLY A 185 -8.18 5.60 11.75
N GLU A 186 -8.94 6.67 11.89
CA GLU A 186 -8.92 7.80 10.97
C GLU A 186 -9.14 9.13 11.70
N ALA A 187 -8.70 10.22 11.06
CA ALA A 187 -8.95 11.59 11.48
C ALA A 187 -9.43 12.42 10.28
N SER A 188 -10.35 13.34 10.56
CA SER A 188 -10.74 14.32 9.56
C SER A 188 -9.70 15.43 9.47
N LEU A 189 -9.42 15.89 8.26
CA LEU A 189 -8.67 17.12 8.01
C LEU A 189 -9.68 18.28 8.01
N GLU A 190 -9.60 19.14 9.01
CA GLU A 190 -10.36 20.38 9.07
C GLU A 190 -9.92 21.41 8.01
#